data_7599611384cf9477b24144ba87a7d257
#
_entry.id   7599611384cf9477b24144ba87a7d257
#
_cell.length_a   1.000
_cell.length_b   1.000
_cell.length_c   1.000
_cell.angle_alpha   90.00
_cell.angle_beta   90.00
_cell.angle_gamma   90.00
#
_symmetry.space_group_name_H-M   'P 1'
#
loop_
_entity.id
_entity.type
_entity.pdbx_description
1 polymer ?
#
loop_
_entity_poly.entity_id
_entity_poly.type
_entity_poly.pdbx_seq_one_letter_code
_entity_poly.pdbx_strand_id
1 'polypeptide(L)'
;IGSRPTFDKMEVEKLLIKRKINQTERVRLLFESGVYADDAIVRYVFDDMRLMADAVKVRTEVAKMDVLSTGKMNINENRLKMTVDYGVPAENLAFDLDLSADADIIGQLQAIVDQAADMGYTINEAITSNKVVRKLATNKGIQTLIFGSVGQGTYVPNERLRGLFSQLFGFGTITTYDLRYKTQKADGTEATHRFYPEDKITFTAVPQMGVGLWGVSPEEAEYGQYNEKSANQYITITQWATPDPVAVWTKATGLFIPVLPDPNG
;
A
#
# COMPACT_ATOMS: atom_id res chain seq x y z
N ILE A 1 -39.50 7.34 -0.90
CA ILE A 1 -39.06 8.38 0.05
C ILE A 1 -37.67 7.93 0.44
N GLY A 2 -36.66 8.46 -0.28
CA GLY A 2 -35.26 8.11 -0.03
C GLY A 2 -34.80 8.64 1.34
N SER A 3 -34.33 7.74 2.20
CA SER A 3 -33.58 8.11 3.39
C SER A 3 -32.27 8.76 2.93
N ARG A 4 -31.97 9.95 3.46
CA ARG A 4 -30.66 10.56 3.27
C ARG A 4 -29.64 9.67 3.95
N PRO A 5 -28.50 9.32 3.32
CA PRO A 5 -27.43 8.63 4.00
C PRO A 5 -26.96 9.49 5.19
N THR A 6 -27.04 8.94 6.37
CA THR A 6 -26.43 9.51 7.57
C THR A 6 -24.93 9.30 7.45
N PHE A 7 -24.19 10.37 7.17
CA PHE A 7 -22.75 10.36 7.27
C PHE A 7 -22.37 10.42 8.76
N ASP A 8 -21.95 9.31 9.33
CA ASP A 8 -21.29 9.34 10.62
C ASP A 8 -19.96 10.10 10.46
N LYS A 9 -19.80 11.14 11.26
CA LYS A 9 -18.53 11.87 11.35
C LYS A 9 -17.51 10.97 12.03
N MET A 10 -16.69 10.30 11.25
CA MET A 10 -15.53 9.60 11.75
C MET A 10 -14.40 10.62 11.94
N GLU A 11 -14.07 10.96 13.18
CA GLU A 11 -12.86 11.72 13.50
C GLU A 11 -11.67 10.76 13.39
N VAL A 12 -10.96 10.82 12.30
CA VAL A 12 -9.78 10.00 12.08
C VAL A 12 -8.53 10.87 12.20
N GLU A 13 -7.64 10.49 13.11
CA GLU A 13 -6.33 11.13 13.20
C GLU A 13 -5.50 10.84 11.95
N LYS A 14 -5.00 11.90 11.34
CA LYS A 14 -4.18 11.81 10.13
C LYS A 14 -2.79 11.29 10.47
N LEU A 15 -2.28 10.39 9.64
CA LEU A 15 -0.93 9.88 9.76
C LEU A 15 0.09 10.97 9.39
N LEU A 16 0.82 11.45 10.38
CA LEU A 16 1.91 12.41 10.20
C LEU A 16 3.21 11.64 9.93
N ILE A 17 3.66 11.66 8.68
CA ILE A 17 4.86 10.97 8.22
C ILE A 17 6.01 11.96 8.20
N LYS A 18 7.09 11.66 8.95
CA LYS A 18 8.31 12.46 8.98
C LYS A 18 9.54 11.59 8.79
N ARG A 19 10.44 12.00 7.92
CA ARG A 19 11.78 11.42 7.78
C ARG A 19 12.82 12.53 7.70
N LYS A 20 13.94 12.35 8.39
CA LYS A 20 15.06 13.30 8.38
C LYS A 20 16.38 12.56 8.18
N ILE A 21 17.31 13.21 7.52
CA ILE A 21 18.69 12.81 7.35
C ILE A 21 19.61 13.99 7.70
N ASN A 22 20.78 13.70 8.19
CA ASN A 22 21.81 14.73 8.44
C ASN A 22 23.02 14.50 7.54
N GLN A 23 23.57 15.58 7.05
CA GLN A 23 24.89 15.61 6.44
C GLN A 23 25.90 16.01 7.51
N THR A 24 26.86 15.12 7.78
CA THR A 24 27.89 15.36 8.77
C THR A 24 28.92 16.38 8.24
N GLU A 25 29.55 17.12 9.16
CA GLU A 25 30.62 18.07 8.87
C GLU A 25 31.72 17.49 7.95
N ARG A 26 32.06 16.23 8.13
CA ARG A 26 33.06 15.53 7.30
C ARG A 26 32.66 15.47 5.82
N VAL A 27 31.38 15.19 5.53
CA VAL A 27 30.86 15.15 4.15
C VAL A 27 30.88 16.57 3.56
N ARG A 28 30.51 17.56 4.35
CA ARG A 28 30.51 18.97 3.94
C ARG A 28 31.93 19.46 3.62
N LEU A 29 32.91 19.17 4.47
CA LEU A 29 34.33 19.51 4.24
C LEU A 29 34.89 18.87 2.98
N LEU A 30 34.49 17.62 2.66
CA LEU A 30 34.87 16.95 1.42
C LEU A 30 34.31 17.69 0.18
N PHE A 31 33.11 18.26 0.28
CA PHE A 31 32.52 19.08 -0.78
C PHE A 31 33.20 20.45 -0.89
N GLU A 32 33.45 21.14 0.22
CA GLU A 32 34.10 22.47 0.26
C GLU A 32 35.57 22.40 -0.18
N SER A 33 36.22 21.22 -0.09
CA SER A 33 37.61 21.04 -0.53
C SER A 33 37.81 21.03 -2.06
N GLY A 34 36.73 21.15 -2.85
CA GLY A 34 36.79 21.21 -4.32
C GLY A 34 37.18 19.89 -4.99
N VAL A 35 37.21 18.78 -4.24
CA VAL A 35 37.56 17.45 -4.77
C VAL A 35 36.45 16.92 -5.70
N TYR A 36 35.24 17.43 -5.57
CA TYR A 36 34.09 17.10 -6.40
C TYR A 36 33.61 18.30 -7.20
N ALA A 37 33.23 18.07 -8.45
CA ALA A 37 32.63 19.10 -9.29
C ALA A 37 31.31 19.59 -8.69
N ASP A 38 30.98 20.88 -8.85
CA ASP A 38 29.75 21.50 -8.35
C ASP A 38 28.48 20.70 -8.71
N ASP A 39 28.43 20.11 -9.89
CA ASP A 39 27.35 19.21 -10.34
C ASP A 39 27.16 17.97 -9.46
N ALA A 40 28.24 17.44 -8.87
CA ALA A 40 28.15 16.25 -8.00
C ALA A 40 27.54 16.60 -6.64
N ILE A 41 27.84 17.79 -6.12
CA ILE A 41 27.28 18.31 -4.86
C ILE A 41 25.77 18.56 -5.03
N VAL A 42 25.40 19.23 -6.10
CA VAL A 42 24.00 19.52 -6.43
C VAL A 42 23.21 18.21 -6.55
N ARG A 43 23.72 17.24 -7.29
CA ARG A 43 23.08 15.92 -7.43
C ARG A 43 22.90 15.21 -6.09
N TYR A 44 23.92 15.21 -5.23
CA TYR A 44 23.86 14.56 -3.92
C TYR A 44 22.75 15.16 -3.03
N VAL A 45 22.62 16.49 -2.98
CA VAL A 45 21.57 17.17 -2.21
C VAL A 45 20.18 16.88 -2.78
N PHE A 46 20.05 16.89 -4.10
CA PHE A 46 18.77 16.56 -4.76
C PHE A 46 18.40 15.08 -4.58
N ASP A 47 19.38 14.18 -4.60
CA ASP A 47 19.15 12.76 -4.35
C ASP A 47 18.66 12.52 -2.92
N ASP A 48 19.20 13.22 -1.92
CA ASP A 48 18.72 13.15 -0.54
C ASP A 48 17.28 13.65 -0.40
N MET A 49 16.93 14.75 -1.02
CA MET A 49 15.56 15.29 -1.03
C MET A 49 14.60 14.32 -1.67
N ARG A 50 14.98 13.72 -2.81
CA ARG A 50 14.17 12.72 -3.52
C ARG A 50 13.98 11.47 -2.67
N LEU A 51 15.04 10.95 -2.07
CA LEU A 51 14.97 9.77 -1.19
C LEU A 51 14.07 10.01 0.01
N MET A 52 14.08 11.21 0.59
CA MET A 52 13.20 11.57 1.69
C MET A 52 11.74 11.64 1.24
N ALA A 53 11.45 12.24 0.09
CA ALA A 53 10.11 12.30 -0.47
C ALA A 53 9.58 10.89 -0.82
N ASP A 54 10.42 10.05 -1.43
CA ASP A 54 10.05 8.68 -1.78
C ASP A 54 9.80 7.82 -0.53
N ALA A 55 10.52 8.05 0.56
CA ALA A 55 10.24 7.38 1.82
C ALA A 55 8.87 7.75 2.42
N VAL A 56 8.42 9.00 2.25
CA VAL A 56 7.05 9.40 2.62
C VAL A 56 6.02 8.68 1.75
N LYS A 57 6.24 8.62 0.42
CA LYS A 57 5.36 7.89 -0.51
C LYS A 57 5.28 6.40 -0.19
N VAL A 58 6.40 5.75 0.11
CA VAL A 58 6.44 4.34 0.54
C VAL A 58 5.53 4.14 1.76
N ARG A 59 5.60 5.03 2.74
CA ARG A 59 4.77 4.92 3.94
C ARG A 59 3.28 5.12 3.66
N THR A 60 2.93 6.01 2.73
CA THR A 60 1.53 6.18 2.30
C THR A 60 1.01 4.92 1.58
N GLU A 61 1.85 4.28 0.78
CA GLU A 61 1.48 3.04 0.10
C GLU A 61 1.29 1.89 1.10
N VAL A 62 2.14 1.77 2.12
CA VAL A 62 1.93 0.81 3.22
C VAL A 62 0.57 1.04 3.88
N ALA A 63 0.23 2.29 4.22
CA ALA A 63 -1.05 2.60 4.84
C ALA A 63 -2.26 2.21 3.97
N LYS A 64 -2.19 2.44 2.65
CA LYS A 64 -3.24 2.02 1.71
C LYS A 64 -3.39 0.49 1.66
N MET A 65 -2.27 -0.23 1.57
CA MET A 65 -2.28 -1.69 1.49
C MET A 65 -2.72 -2.34 2.81
N ASP A 66 -2.41 -1.74 3.95
CA ASP A 66 -2.94 -2.17 5.26
C ASP A 66 -4.48 -2.09 5.25
N VAL A 67 -5.05 -0.94 4.87
CA VAL A 67 -6.50 -0.76 4.80
C VAL A 67 -7.13 -1.73 3.82
N LEU A 68 -6.56 -1.87 2.61
CA LEU A 68 -7.07 -2.75 1.57
C LEU A 68 -7.07 -4.22 1.98
N SER A 69 -6.06 -4.65 2.75
CA SER A 69 -5.90 -6.06 3.13
C SER A 69 -6.52 -6.44 4.47
N THR A 70 -6.84 -5.46 5.33
CA THR A 70 -7.31 -5.74 6.70
C THR A 70 -8.50 -4.89 7.13
N GLY A 71 -8.93 -3.90 6.34
CA GLY A 71 -9.91 -2.90 6.75
C GLY A 71 -9.43 -1.96 7.86
N LYS A 72 -8.13 -2.01 8.20
CA LYS A 72 -7.55 -1.24 9.31
C LYS A 72 -6.21 -0.64 8.92
N MET A 73 -5.91 0.55 9.42
CA MET A 73 -4.59 1.15 9.30
C MET A 73 -3.87 1.06 10.65
N ASN A 74 -2.74 0.37 10.70
CA ASN A 74 -1.94 0.24 11.89
C ASN A 74 -0.76 1.22 11.88
N ILE A 75 -0.69 2.05 12.91
CA ILE A 75 0.39 2.98 13.15
C ILE A 75 1.16 2.49 14.37
N ASN A 76 2.42 2.14 14.18
CA ASN A 76 3.31 1.74 15.27
C ASN A 76 4.69 2.37 15.03
N GLU A 77 4.74 3.69 15.17
CA GLU A 77 5.91 4.50 14.83
C GLU A 77 6.11 5.61 15.86
N ASN A 78 7.36 5.97 16.12
CA ASN A 78 7.72 7.11 16.98
C ASN A 78 7.02 7.12 18.36
N ARG A 79 6.84 5.94 18.98
CA ARG A 79 6.13 5.72 20.25
C ARG A 79 4.61 5.93 20.16
N LEU A 80 4.06 6.19 18.99
CA LEU A 80 2.64 6.22 18.75
C LEU A 80 2.19 4.82 18.31
N LYS A 81 1.24 4.23 19.06
CA LYS A 81 0.56 3.00 18.69
C LYS A 81 -0.91 3.31 18.56
N MET A 82 -1.42 3.25 17.36
CA MET A 82 -2.83 3.52 17.06
C MET A 82 -3.29 2.62 15.94
N THR A 83 -4.53 2.17 16.03
CA THR A 83 -5.21 1.45 14.96
C THR A 83 -6.45 2.24 14.58
N VAL A 84 -6.54 2.61 13.31
CA VAL A 84 -7.74 3.21 12.74
C VAL A 84 -8.53 2.07 12.10
N ASP A 85 -9.75 1.86 12.58
CA ASP A 85 -10.69 0.86 12.06
C ASP A 85 -11.64 1.56 11.07
N TYR A 86 -11.73 1.05 9.85
CA TYR A 86 -12.58 1.62 8.80
C TYR A 86 -14.00 1.06 8.82
N GLY A 87 -14.32 0.21 9.79
CA GLY A 87 -15.66 -0.32 9.97
C GLY A 87 -16.06 -1.37 8.94
N VAL A 88 -15.09 -2.02 8.30
CA VAL A 88 -15.39 -3.16 7.39
C VAL A 88 -16.05 -4.27 8.20
N PRO A 89 -17.25 -4.76 7.80
CA PRO A 89 -17.95 -5.80 8.52
C PRO A 89 -17.10 -7.05 8.74
N ALA A 90 -17.21 -7.65 9.92
CA ALA A 90 -16.41 -8.84 10.27
C ALA A 90 -16.66 -10.02 9.31
N GLU A 91 -17.88 -10.15 8.81
CA GLU A 91 -18.27 -11.15 7.82
C GLU A 91 -17.51 -10.98 6.49
N ASN A 92 -17.16 -9.76 6.09
CA ASN A 92 -16.38 -9.48 4.88
C ASN A 92 -14.88 -9.75 5.06
N LEU A 93 -14.42 -9.93 6.30
CA LEU A 93 -13.03 -10.22 6.63
C LEU A 93 -12.78 -11.69 7.00
N ALA A 94 -13.84 -12.49 7.14
CA ALA A 94 -13.78 -13.81 7.76
C ALA A 94 -13.62 -14.99 6.79
N PHE A 95 -13.36 -14.74 5.49
CA PHE A 95 -13.13 -15.83 4.55
C PHE A 95 -11.73 -16.44 4.71
N ASP A 96 -11.68 -17.70 5.10
CA ASP A 96 -10.45 -18.49 5.12
C ASP A 96 -10.47 -19.45 3.93
N LEU A 97 -9.78 -19.08 2.85
CA LEU A 97 -9.73 -19.88 1.63
C LEU A 97 -8.68 -20.97 1.76
N ASP A 98 -9.11 -22.22 1.67
CA ASP A 98 -8.19 -23.35 1.49
C ASP A 98 -7.63 -23.35 0.07
N LEU A 99 -6.37 -22.94 -0.07
CA LEU A 99 -5.64 -22.88 -1.33
C LEU A 99 -4.80 -24.15 -1.57
N SER A 100 -5.15 -25.28 -0.96
CA SER A 100 -4.50 -26.56 -1.25
C SER A 100 -4.86 -27.07 -2.65
N ALA A 101 -4.03 -27.97 -3.19
CA ALA A 101 -4.21 -28.44 -4.57
C ALA A 101 -5.51 -29.21 -4.77
N ASP A 102 -6.03 -29.85 -3.72
CA ASP A 102 -7.24 -30.68 -3.75
C ASP A 102 -8.49 -29.96 -3.19
N ALA A 103 -8.35 -28.71 -2.73
CA ALA A 103 -9.45 -27.94 -2.17
C ALA A 103 -10.51 -27.59 -3.22
N ASP A 104 -11.76 -27.52 -2.80
CA ASP A 104 -12.86 -26.99 -3.62
C ASP A 104 -12.82 -25.45 -3.66
N ILE A 105 -11.86 -24.93 -4.41
CA ILE A 105 -11.69 -23.47 -4.61
C ILE A 105 -12.90 -22.86 -5.31
N ILE A 106 -13.52 -23.59 -6.24
CA ILE A 106 -14.65 -23.09 -7.02
C ILE A 106 -15.84 -22.86 -6.11
N GLY A 107 -16.18 -23.84 -5.25
CA GLY A 107 -17.28 -23.69 -4.29
C GLY A 107 -17.01 -22.57 -3.27
N GLN A 108 -15.77 -22.44 -2.78
CA GLN A 108 -15.39 -21.39 -1.87
C GLN A 108 -15.51 -19.99 -2.51
N LEU A 109 -15.04 -19.81 -3.75
CA LEU A 109 -15.17 -18.55 -4.49
C LEU A 109 -16.62 -18.23 -4.82
N GLN A 110 -17.44 -19.25 -5.17
CA GLN A 110 -18.87 -19.05 -5.40
C GLN A 110 -19.57 -18.53 -4.14
N ALA A 111 -19.26 -19.09 -2.97
CA ALA A 111 -19.82 -18.61 -1.70
C ALA A 111 -19.50 -17.13 -1.41
N ILE A 112 -18.29 -16.68 -1.78
CA ILE A 112 -17.92 -15.27 -1.64
C ILE A 112 -18.72 -14.38 -2.60
N VAL A 113 -18.87 -14.82 -3.86
CA VAL A 113 -19.66 -14.09 -4.87
C VAL A 113 -21.13 -14.02 -4.46
N ASP A 114 -21.70 -15.10 -3.96
CA ASP A 114 -23.09 -15.15 -3.50
C ASP A 114 -23.29 -14.23 -2.29
N GLN A 115 -22.39 -14.23 -1.33
CA GLN A 115 -22.43 -13.30 -0.19
C GLN A 115 -22.35 -11.84 -0.64
N ALA A 116 -21.47 -11.51 -1.57
CA ALA A 116 -21.39 -10.16 -2.13
C ALA A 116 -22.72 -9.76 -2.82
N ALA A 117 -23.31 -10.69 -3.59
CA ALA A 117 -24.59 -10.46 -4.26
C ALA A 117 -25.74 -10.27 -3.26
N ASP A 118 -25.77 -11.03 -2.17
CA ASP A 118 -26.77 -10.88 -1.09
C ASP A 118 -26.70 -9.50 -0.43
N MET A 119 -25.50 -8.92 -0.36
CA MET A 119 -25.29 -7.55 0.10
C MET A 119 -25.54 -6.48 -0.97
N GLY A 120 -25.86 -6.88 -2.21
CA GLY A 120 -26.11 -5.97 -3.33
C GLY A 120 -24.85 -5.52 -4.09
N TYR A 121 -23.70 -6.18 -3.88
CA TYR A 121 -22.45 -5.88 -4.57
C TYR A 121 -22.12 -6.91 -5.64
N THR A 122 -21.50 -6.44 -6.71
CA THR A 122 -20.95 -7.31 -7.76
C THR A 122 -19.44 -7.20 -7.76
N ILE A 123 -18.75 -8.31 -7.54
CA ILE A 123 -17.30 -8.36 -7.58
C ILE A 123 -16.79 -8.09 -9.00
N ASN A 124 -15.90 -7.14 -9.17
CA ASN A 124 -15.30 -6.76 -10.45
C ASN A 124 -13.83 -7.15 -10.56
N GLU A 125 -13.11 -7.13 -9.45
CA GLU A 125 -11.67 -7.36 -9.42
C GLU A 125 -11.24 -8.13 -8.17
N ALA A 126 -10.18 -8.91 -8.31
CA ALA A 126 -9.46 -9.50 -7.20
C ALA A 126 -8.01 -9.00 -7.17
N ILE A 127 -7.55 -8.53 -6.01
CA ILE A 127 -6.16 -8.10 -5.78
C ILE A 127 -5.49 -9.15 -4.89
N THR A 128 -4.33 -9.65 -5.32
CA THR A 128 -3.63 -10.72 -4.59
C THR A 128 -2.13 -10.73 -4.91
N SER A 129 -1.42 -11.77 -4.46
CA SER A 129 -0.01 -12.01 -4.79
C SER A 129 0.14 -13.04 -5.93
N ASN A 130 1.29 -13.02 -6.59
CA ASN A 130 1.65 -14.09 -7.53
C ASN A 130 1.72 -15.49 -6.87
N LYS A 131 1.96 -15.57 -5.56
CA LYS A 131 1.96 -16.85 -4.82
C LYS A 131 0.57 -17.47 -4.81
N VAL A 132 -0.45 -16.67 -4.55
CA VAL A 132 -1.84 -17.12 -4.58
C VAL A 132 -2.27 -17.51 -5.99
N VAL A 133 -1.94 -16.68 -7.00
CA VAL A 133 -2.26 -17.01 -8.41
C VAL A 133 -1.64 -18.33 -8.82
N ARG A 134 -0.40 -18.62 -8.42
CA ARG A 134 0.23 -19.93 -8.68
C ARG A 134 -0.49 -21.09 -7.99
N LYS A 135 -0.95 -20.89 -6.74
CA LYS A 135 -1.74 -21.91 -6.05
C LYS A 135 -3.07 -22.19 -6.76
N LEU A 136 -3.77 -21.15 -7.20
CA LEU A 136 -4.98 -21.27 -8.02
C LEU A 136 -4.68 -22.01 -9.33
N ALA A 137 -3.60 -21.69 -10.02
CA ALA A 137 -3.19 -22.29 -11.28
C ALA A 137 -2.79 -23.79 -11.14
N THR A 138 -2.47 -24.25 -9.94
CA THR A 138 -2.11 -25.65 -9.66
C THR A 138 -3.23 -26.43 -8.96
N ASN A 139 -4.38 -25.80 -8.70
CA ASN A 139 -5.52 -26.50 -8.09
C ASN A 139 -6.15 -27.49 -9.09
N LYS A 140 -6.37 -28.71 -8.64
CA LYS A 140 -6.87 -29.82 -9.50
C LYS A 140 -8.28 -29.55 -10.03
N GLY A 141 -9.16 -28.94 -9.24
CA GLY A 141 -10.50 -28.56 -9.68
C GLY A 141 -10.47 -27.59 -10.85
N ILE A 142 -9.64 -26.53 -10.75
CA ILE A 142 -9.45 -25.54 -11.81
C ILE A 142 -8.82 -26.18 -13.05
N GLN A 143 -7.81 -27.06 -12.89
CA GLN A 143 -7.18 -27.78 -13.98
C GLN A 143 -8.19 -28.66 -14.72
N THR A 144 -9.04 -29.38 -13.97
CA THR A 144 -10.07 -30.25 -14.52
C THR A 144 -11.11 -29.46 -15.32
N LEU A 145 -11.53 -28.30 -14.84
CA LEU A 145 -12.47 -27.44 -15.57
C LEU A 145 -11.89 -26.88 -16.88
N ILE A 146 -10.59 -26.59 -16.90
CA ILE A 146 -9.95 -25.98 -18.09
C ILE A 146 -9.49 -27.03 -19.11
N PHE A 147 -8.97 -28.16 -18.65
CA PHE A 147 -8.31 -29.15 -19.51
C PHE A 147 -9.00 -30.53 -19.52
N GLY A 148 -10.07 -30.72 -18.73
CA GLY A 148 -10.66 -32.03 -18.48
C GLY A 148 -9.85 -32.89 -17.51
N SER A 149 -10.34 -34.07 -17.17
CA SER A 149 -9.73 -34.98 -16.18
C SER A 149 -8.30 -35.44 -16.56
N VAL A 150 -7.98 -35.45 -17.84
CA VAL A 150 -6.64 -35.84 -18.37
C VAL A 150 -5.60 -34.73 -18.16
N GLY A 151 -6.04 -33.49 -17.92
CA GLY A 151 -5.17 -32.34 -17.76
C GLY A 151 -4.69 -32.05 -16.34
N GLN A 152 -4.98 -32.93 -15.38
CA GLN A 152 -4.47 -32.78 -14.02
C GLN A 152 -2.93 -32.81 -13.99
N GLY A 153 -2.33 -31.87 -13.27
CA GLY A 153 -0.88 -31.66 -13.24
C GLY A 153 -0.35 -30.65 -14.26
N THR A 154 -1.21 -30.17 -15.18
CA THR A 154 -0.83 -29.12 -16.14
C THR A 154 -1.01 -27.74 -15.53
N TYR A 155 0.01 -26.90 -15.62
CA TYR A 155 -0.08 -25.52 -15.14
C TYR A 155 -1.07 -24.70 -15.97
N VAL A 156 -1.97 -24.01 -15.28
CA VAL A 156 -2.98 -23.15 -15.93
C VAL A 156 -2.40 -21.76 -16.21
N PRO A 157 -2.32 -21.33 -17.48
CA PRO A 157 -1.91 -19.96 -17.81
C PRO A 157 -2.86 -18.91 -17.22
N ASN A 158 -2.32 -17.75 -16.81
CA ASN A 158 -3.10 -16.69 -16.18
C ASN A 158 -4.29 -16.21 -17.02
N GLU A 159 -4.15 -16.18 -18.35
CA GLU A 159 -5.25 -15.78 -19.24
C GLU A 159 -6.43 -16.77 -19.18
N ARG A 160 -6.13 -18.07 -19.14
CA ARG A 160 -7.17 -19.10 -19.00
C ARG A 160 -7.84 -19.07 -17.62
N LEU A 161 -7.05 -18.80 -16.59
CA LEU A 161 -7.57 -18.63 -15.23
C LEU A 161 -8.54 -17.44 -15.16
N ARG A 162 -8.15 -16.29 -15.73
CA ARG A 162 -9.02 -15.09 -15.83
C ARG A 162 -10.27 -15.36 -16.64
N GLY A 163 -10.14 -16.07 -17.77
CA GLY A 163 -11.28 -16.45 -18.61
C GLY A 163 -12.26 -17.37 -17.87
N LEU A 164 -11.76 -18.34 -17.12
CA LEU A 164 -12.59 -19.22 -16.29
C LEU A 164 -13.33 -18.41 -15.21
N PHE A 165 -12.64 -17.52 -14.50
CA PHE A 165 -13.26 -16.72 -13.45
C PHE A 165 -14.29 -15.74 -13.99
N SER A 166 -14.04 -15.15 -15.17
CA SER A 166 -15.01 -14.32 -15.85
C SER A 166 -16.29 -15.10 -16.25
N GLN A 167 -16.15 -16.35 -16.67
CA GLN A 167 -17.29 -17.19 -17.05
C GLN A 167 -18.08 -17.72 -15.85
N LEU A 168 -17.40 -18.07 -14.76
CA LEU A 168 -18.06 -18.67 -13.59
C LEU A 168 -18.58 -17.60 -12.60
N PHE A 169 -17.81 -16.54 -12.38
CA PHE A 169 -18.05 -15.59 -11.30
C PHE A 169 -18.35 -14.16 -11.78
N GLY A 170 -18.27 -13.92 -13.08
CA GLY A 170 -18.50 -12.59 -13.65
C GLY A 170 -17.32 -11.61 -13.53
N PHE A 171 -16.24 -11.95 -12.83
CA PHE A 171 -15.02 -11.13 -12.78
C PHE A 171 -13.82 -11.84 -13.39
N GLY A 172 -13.08 -11.14 -14.24
CA GLY A 172 -11.88 -11.70 -14.89
C GLY A 172 -10.62 -10.91 -14.59
N THR A 173 -10.73 -9.82 -13.84
CA THR A 173 -9.58 -8.99 -13.47
C THR A 173 -8.95 -9.53 -12.19
N ILE A 174 -7.72 -10.06 -12.31
CA ILE A 174 -6.90 -10.46 -11.16
C ILE A 174 -5.62 -9.64 -11.24
N THR A 175 -5.49 -8.69 -10.34
CA THR A 175 -4.32 -7.83 -10.23
C THR A 175 -3.37 -8.40 -9.19
N THR A 176 -2.10 -8.59 -9.59
CA THR A 176 -1.07 -9.08 -8.68
C THR A 176 -0.22 -7.92 -8.16
N TYR A 177 -0.05 -7.85 -6.83
CA TYR A 177 0.71 -6.82 -6.17
C TYR A 177 1.82 -7.44 -5.32
N ASP A 178 3.05 -7.50 -5.86
CA ASP A 178 4.21 -8.14 -5.22
C ASP A 178 5.34 -7.14 -4.90
N LEU A 179 5.07 -5.83 -4.95
CA LEU A 179 6.06 -4.82 -4.65
C LEU A 179 6.54 -4.93 -3.20
N ARG A 180 7.79 -4.57 -3.00
CA ARG A 180 8.47 -4.63 -1.70
C ARG A 180 9.14 -3.32 -1.38
N TYR A 181 9.29 -3.03 -0.09
CA TYR A 181 10.05 -1.90 0.41
C TYR A 181 11.07 -2.37 1.45
N LYS A 182 12.06 -1.55 1.70
CA LYS A 182 13.09 -1.81 2.70
C LYS A 182 12.95 -0.86 3.87
N THR A 183 13.17 -1.38 5.06
CA THR A 183 13.35 -0.60 6.28
C THR A 183 14.74 -0.83 6.84
N GLN A 184 15.34 0.20 7.42
CA GLN A 184 16.59 0.09 8.13
C GLN A 184 16.32 0.14 9.63
N LYS A 185 16.82 -0.84 10.36
CA LYS A 185 16.77 -0.89 11.82
C LYS A 185 17.81 0.04 12.44
N ALA A 186 17.68 0.28 13.75
CA ALA A 186 18.61 1.13 14.50
C ALA A 186 20.06 0.60 14.50
N ASP A 187 20.25 -0.70 14.31
CA ASP A 187 21.55 -1.38 14.19
C ASP A 187 22.15 -1.30 12.78
N GLY A 188 21.47 -0.62 11.84
CA GLY A 188 21.89 -0.48 10.45
C GLY A 188 21.49 -1.64 9.55
N THR A 189 20.91 -2.73 10.08
CA THR A 189 20.47 -3.86 9.28
C THR A 189 19.23 -3.51 8.45
N GLU A 190 19.19 -3.97 7.20
CA GLU A 190 18.04 -3.80 6.33
C GLU A 190 17.06 -4.98 6.45
N ALA A 191 15.78 -4.67 6.48
CA ALA A 191 14.70 -5.65 6.37
C ALA A 191 13.84 -5.34 5.16
N THR A 192 13.49 -6.38 4.41
CA THR A 192 12.60 -6.26 3.23
C THR A 192 11.19 -6.70 3.62
N HIS A 193 10.23 -5.86 3.33
CA HIS A 193 8.81 -6.09 3.60
C HIS A 193 8.00 -6.06 2.31
N ARG A 194 6.85 -6.72 2.30
CA ARG A 194 5.86 -6.57 1.25
C ARG A 194 4.91 -5.43 1.59
N PHE A 195 4.43 -4.72 0.58
CA PHE A 195 3.33 -3.78 0.77
C PHE A 195 2.01 -4.52 1.01
N TYR A 196 1.73 -5.54 0.21
CA TYR A 196 0.53 -6.37 0.32
C TYR A 196 0.90 -7.78 0.80
N PRO A 197 0.12 -8.39 1.72
CA PRO A 197 0.37 -9.74 2.22
C PRO A 197 0.36 -10.78 1.10
N GLU A 198 1.26 -11.78 1.17
CA GLU A 198 1.44 -12.76 0.09
C GLU A 198 0.39 -13.88 0.05
N ASP A 199 -0.41 -14.00 1.09
CA ASP A 199 -1.37 -15.08 1.33
C ASP A 199 -2.83 -14.60 1.36
N LYS A 200 -3.07 -13.33 1.02
CA LYS A 200 -4.40 -12.73 1.00
C LYS A 200 -4.92 -12.51 -0.41
N ILE A 201 -6.24 -12.46 -0.50
CA ILE A 201 -6.99 -11.99 -1.67
C ILE A 201 -7.98 -10.94 -1.16
N THR A 202 -8.04 -9.79 -1.84
CA THR A 202 -9.06 -8.78 -1.63
C THR A 202 -9.94 -8.72 -2.86
N PHE A 203 -11.22 -8.93 -2.69
CA PHE A 203 -12.23 -8.76 -3.74
C PHE A 203 -12.80 -7.36 -3.66
N THR A 204 -13.05 -6.76 -4.81
CA THR A 204 -13.55 -5.38 -4.87
C THR A 204 -14.75 -5.29 -5.81
N ALA A 205 -15.78 -4.57 -5.38
CA ALA A 205 -16.97 -4.31 -6.19
C ALA A 205 -16.83 -3.07 -7.06
N VAL A 206 -15.90 -2.16 -6.72
CA VAL A 206 -15.69 -0.90 -7.42
C VAL A 206 -14.25 -0.79 -7.94
N PRO A 207 -14.05 -0.17 -9.12
CA PRO A 207 -12.71 -0.02 -9.70
C PRO A 207 -11.77 0.85 -8.85
N GLN A 208 -12.33 1.75 -8.05
CA GLN A 208 -11.58 2.64 -7.16
C GLN A 208 -12.06 2.44 -5.72
N MET A 209 -11.35 1.61 -4.99
CA MET A 209 -11.66 1.27 -3.60
C MET A 209 -11.60 2.45 -2.63
N GLY A 210 -10.73 3.42 -2.91
CA GLY A 210 -10.55 4.54 -2.01
C GLY A 210 -9.71 5.65 -2.60
N VAL A 211 -9.56 6.69 -1.80
CA VAL A 211 -8.75 7.86 -2.15
C VAL A 211 -7.76 8.17 -1.04
N GLY A 212 -6.62 8.72 -1.41
CA GLY A 212 -5.67 9.26 -0.44
C GLY A 212 -5.90 10.74 -0.22
N LEU A 213 -6.24 11.14 0.99
CA LEU A 213 -6.35 12.55 1.34
C LEU A 213 -5.04 13.04 1.96
N TRP A 214 -4.58 14.17 1.45
CA TRP A 214 -3.43 14.87 1.96
C TRP A 214 -3.88 16.12 2.73
N GLY A 215 -3.19 16.43 3.80
CA GLY A 215 -3.42 17.64 4.58
C GLY A 215 -2.19 18.52 4.60
N VAL A 216 -2.36 19.75 5.09
CA VAL A 216 -1.27 20.68 5.33
C VAL A 216 -0.46 20.18 6.53
N SER A 217 0.84 19.97 6.34
CA SER A 217 1.72 19.56 7.44
C SER A 217 1.97 20.74 8.39
N PRO A 218 2.29 20.46 9.68
CA PRO A 218 2.67 21.51 10.62
C PRO A 218 3.82 22.37 10.10
N GLU A 219 4.80 21.76 9.43
CA GLU A 219 5.93 22.45 8.83
C GLU A 219 5.51 23.35 7.68
N GLU A 220 4.51 22.97 6.91
CA GLU A 220 3.96 23.82 5.85
C GLU A 220 3.18 25.00 6.41
N ALA A 221 2.42 24.77 7.49
CA ALA A 221 1.64 25.80 8.13
C ALA A 221 2.52 26.89 8.79
N GLU A 222 3.60 26.46 9.49
CA GLU A 222 4.49 27.37 10.24
C GLU A 222 5.56 28.03 9.34
N TYR A 223 6.12 27.25 8.40
CA TYR A 223 7.30 27.65 7.62
C TYR A 223 7.06 27.63 6.11
N GLY A 224 5.82 27.72 5.66
CA GLY A 224 5.43 27.55 4.26
C GLY A 224 6.15 28.50 3.27
N GLN A 225 6.58 29.66 3.75
CA GLN A 225 7.34 30.63 2.95
C GLN A 225 8.84 30.28 2.79
N TYR A 226 9.37 29.37 3.62
CA TYR A 226 10.79 28.97 3.63
C TYR A 226 11.03 27.55 3.11
N ASN A 227 9.97 26.83 2.77
CA ASN A 227 10.05 25.41 2.41
C ASN A 227 9.95 25.23 0.90
N GLU A 228 10.87 24.48 0.32
CA GLU A 228 10.71 23.98 -1.03
C GLU A 228 9.67 22.87 -1.02
N LYS A 229 8.63 23.01 -1.84
CA LYS A 229 7.65 21.95 -2.05
C LYS A 229 8.17 20.95 -3.06
N SER A 230 8.04 19.66 -2.76
CA SER A 230 8.34 18.62 -3.75
C SER A 230 7.41 18.73 -4.97
N ALA A 231 7.81 18.15 -6.10
CA ALA A 231 7.03 18.14 -7.34
C ALA A 231 5.59 17.59 -7.18
N ASN A 232 5.29 16.89 -6.09
CA ASN A 232 3.99 16.30 -5.81
C ASN A 232 3.07 17.18 -4.94
N GLN A 233 3.44 18.39 -4.62
CA GLN A 233 2.66 19.41 -3.89
C GLN A 233 2.20 19.05 -2.46
N TYR A 234 2.28 17.78 -2.04
CA TYR A 234 1.75 17.28 -0.77
C TYR A 234 2.83 16.90 0.25
N ILE A 235 4.09 16.89 -0.16
CA ILE A 235 5.22 16.55 0.69
C ILE A 235 6.07 17.82 0.85
N THR A 236 6.19 18.29 2.09
CA THR A 236 6.97 19.47 2.43
C THR A 236 8.39 19.05 2.77
N ILE A 237 9.37 19.61 2.07
CA ILE A 237 10.80 19.39 2.34
C ILE A 237 11.34 20.64 3.03
N THR A 238 11.97 20.46 4.19
CA THR A 238 12.62 21.51 4.96
C THR A 238 14.08 21.20 5.16
N GLN A 239 14.93 22.23 5.07
CA GLN A 239 16.34 22.14 5.40
C GLN A 239 16.70 23.18 6.47
N TRP A 240 17.58 22.80 7.38
CA TRP A 240 18.15 23.71 8.38
C TRP A 240 19.54 23.25 8.78
N ALA A 241 20.36 24.19 9.23
CA ALA A 241 21.69 23.92 9.76
C ALA A 241 21.69 24.01 11.29
N THR A 242 22.48 23.15 11.93
CA THR A 242 22.80 23.25 13.37
C THR A 242 24.24 23.71 13.53
N PRO A 243 24.53 24.63 14.50
CA PRO A 243 25.88 25.17 14.70
C PRO A 243 26.81 24.21 15.46
N ASP A 244 26.28 23.34 16.32
CA ASP A 244 27.08 22.38 17.11
C ASP A 244 26.32 21.08 17.37
N PRO A 245 26.76 19.92 16.89
CA PRO A 245 27.76 19.78 15.82
C PRO A 245 27.25 20.39 14.51
N VAL A 246 28.19 20.93 13.71
CA VAL A 246 27.82 21.49 12.41
C VAL A 246 27.24 20.41 11.52
N ALA A 247 25.96 20.53 11.20
CA ALA A 247 25.27 19.59 10.34
C ALA A 247 24.13 20.28 9.57
N VAL A 248 23.88 19.83 8.34
CA VAL A 248 22.70 20.19 7.56
C VAL A 248 21.70 19.07 7.64
N TRP A 249 20.50 19.40 8.05
CA TRP A 249 19.39 18.46 8.17
C TRP A 249 18.42 18.65 7.02
N THR A 250 18.06 17.58 6.38
CA THR A 250 16.95 17.54 5.41
C THR A 250 15.83 16.69 5.98
N LYS A 251 14.60 17.21 5.94
CA LYS A 251 13.42 16.52 6.43
C LYS A 251 12.30 16.60 5.39
N ALA A 252 11.66 15.48 5.11
CA ALA A 252 10.40 15.44 4.39
C ALA A 252 9.25 15.15 5.36
N THR A 253 8.16 15.85 5.20
CA THR A 253 6.94 15.71 6.00
C THR A 253 5.74 15.63 5.08
N GLY A 254 4.82 14.70 5.38
CA GLY A 254 3.53 14.56 4.73
C GLY A 254 2.46 14.22 5.76
N LEU A 255 1.28 14.81 5.62
CA LEU A 255 0.11 14.50 6.40
C LEU A 255 -0.88 13.78 5.50
N PHE A 256 -1.10 12.49 5.74
CA PHE A 256 -1.83 11.61 4.84
C PHE A 256 -2.83 10.74 5.58
N ILE A 257 -3.96 10.43 4.93
CA ILE A 257 -4.90 9.41 5.35
C ILE A 257 -5.51 8.71 4.13
N PRO A 258 -5.49 7.39 4.04
CA PRO A 258 -6.34 6.66 3.11
C PRO A 258 -7.80 6.77 3.55
N VAL A 259 -8.71 6.88 2.61
CA VAL A 259 -10.16 6.91 2.87
C VAL A 259 -10.80 5.81 2.05
N LEU A 260 -11.58 5.00 2.70
CA LEU A 260 -12.42 3.97 2.12
C LEU A 260 -13.87 4.51 2.12
N PRO A 261 -14.41 4.94 0.97
CA PRO A 261 -15.72 5.60 0.92
C PRO A 261 -16.88 4.66 1.25
N ASP A 262 -16.73 3.40 0.86
CA ASP A 262 -17.71 2.35 1.15
C ASP A 262 -16.97 1.12 1.74
N PRO A 263 -17.02 0.95 3.06
CA PRO A 263 -16.39 -0.19 3.72
C PRO A 263 -17.12 -1.53 3.51
N ASN A 264 -18.31 -1.50 2.93
CA ASN A 264 -19.15 -2.68 2.71
C ASN A 264 -18.99 -3.26 1.29
N GLY A 265 -18.47 -2.46 0.34
CA GLY A 265 -18.43 -2.80 -1.08
C GLY A 265 -17.09 -3.06 -1.73
#